data_9d89b4837f408bde429c8d4e4f738059
#
_entry.id   9d89b4837f408bde429c8d4e4f738059
#
_cell.length_a   1.000
_cell.length_b   1.000
_cell.length_c   1.000
_cell.angle_alpha   90.00
_cell.angle_beta   90.00
_cell.angle_gamma   90.00
#
_symmetry.space_group_name_H-M   'P 1'
#
loop_
_entity.id
_entity.type
_entity.pdbx_description
1 polymer ?
#
loop_
_entity_poly.entity_id
_entity_poly.type
_entity_poly.pdbx_seq_one_letter_code
_entity_poly.pdbx_strand_id
1 'polypeptide(L)'
;MEFYQGTSDSVIERLCKTISNFDRSWLEKCVPASNGQIRQLENICGQYGYSVPRVYLDYLRAMGENDGGLLEREWDGYMEPGISNILELFCEEDFDAREYLQQGLLLFSYHWTGTHCYLSVSRPEDNPVVTDRENHYFAGSLEKYLFQKAFDIYQEKFKHESSVGTSINSCDAILKKYLFSCSICGGTAEEKMAFVRWIVKSLGLNEKETWFSDDVHYFSYNGSYALKVNIYHSLLIVFSCDNIMLKKKIDSKLSHIFS
;
A
#
# COMPACT_ATOMS: atom_id res chain seq x y z
N MET A 1 11.48 -15.08 -8.50
CA MET A 1 10.81 -14.51 -7.33
C MET A 1 9.31 -14.39 -7.62
N GLU A 2 8.43 -14.72 -6.71
CA GLU A 2 6.99 -14.67 -6.89
C GLU A 2 6.33 -13.98 -5.70
N PHE A 3 5.43 -13.05 -6.00
CA PHE A 3 4.43 -12.57 -5.04
C PHE A 3 3.27 -13.56 -5.07
N TYR A 4 3.21 -14.40 -4.05
CA TYR A 4 2.28 -15.53 -4.03
C TYR A 4 0.81 -15.10 -4.06
N GLN A 5 0.13 -15.44 -5.13
CA GLN A 5 -1.32 -15.43 -5.23
C GLN A 5 -1.79 -16.89 -5.02
N GLY A 6 -2.22 -17.22 -3.83
CA GLY A 6 -2.59 -18.60 -3.51
C GLY A 6 -4.00 -18.71 -2.98
N THR A 7 -4.58 -19.90 -3.05
CA THR A 7 -5.95 -20.18 -2.62
C THR A 7 -6.02 -21.02 -1.34
N SER A 8 -4.92 -21.61 -0.87
CA SER A 8 -4.92 -22.53 0.27
C SER A 8 -4.33 -21.95 1.55
N ASP A 9 -3.40 -21.00 1.45
CA ASP A 9 -2.73 -20.40 2.61
C ASP A 9 -3.45 -19.12 3.05
N SER A 10 -3.37 -18.77 4.32
CA SER A 10 -3.87 -17.47 4.79
C SER A 10 -3.12 -16.31 4.12
N VAL A 11 -3.74 -15.13 4.09
CA VAL A 11 -3.13 -13.89 3.55
C VAL A 11 -1.75 -13.66 4.17
N ILE A 12 -1.66 -13.80 5.49
CA ILE A 12 -0.44 -13.53 6.24
C ILE A 12 0.65 -14.59 5.99
N GLU A 13 0.28 -15.87 5.86
CA GLU A 13 1.25 -16.92 5.49
C GLU A 13 1.85 -16.64 4.11
N ARG A 14 1.03 -16.25 3.14
CA ARG A 14 1.50 -15.88 1.80
C ARG A 14 2.39 -14.65 1.81
N LEU A 15 2.05 -13.63 2.62
CA LEU A 15 2.84 -12.43 2.82
C LEU A 15 4.22 -12.79 3.41
N CYS A 16 4.24 -13.56 4.49
CA CYS A 16 5.48 -14.01 5.13
C CYS A 16 6.37 -14.81 4.18
N LYS A 17 5.80 -15.75 3.41
CA LYS A 17 6.54 -16.48 2.37
C LYS A 17 7.11 -15.54 1.31
N THR A 18 6.31 -14.57 0.87
CA THR A 18 6.73 -13.59 -0.13
C THR A 18 7.93 -12.78 0.35
N ILE A 19 7.85 -12.15 1.52
CA ILE A 19 8.93 -11.31 2.05
C ILE A 19 10.17 -12.15 2.36
N SER A 20 10.03 -13.34 2.93
CA SER A 20 11.15 -14.23 3.25
C SER A 20 11.97 -14.65 2.02
N ASN A 21 11.40 -14.64 0.82
CA ASN A 21 12.13 -14.92 -0.41
C ASN A 21 13.18 -13.84 -0.73
N PHE A 22 13.03 -12.68 -0.17
CA PHE A 22 13.91 -11.56 -0.45
C PHE A 22 14.48 -10.88 0.79
N ASP A 23 13.85 -10.97 1.95
CA ASP A 23 14.40 -10.58 3.24
C ASP A 23 14.14 -11.67 4.28
N ARG A 24 15.11 -12.56 4.44
CA ARG A 24 15.01 -13.68 5.40
C ARG A 24 15.02 -13.22 6.87
N SER A 25 15.61 -12.06 7.13
CA SER A 25 15.70 -11.50 8.48
C SER A 25 14.47 -10.75 8.92
N TRP A 26 13.56 -10.47 8.00
CA TRP A 26 12.36 -9.66 8.29
C TRP A 26 11.46 -10.32 9.36
N LEU A 27 11.21 -11.63 9.24
CA LEU A 27 10.37 -12.36 10.21
C LEU A 27 10.94 -12.35 11.64
N GLU A 28 12.26 -12.23 11.80
CA GLU A 28 12.92 -12.17 13.10
C GLU A 28 12.59 -10.88 13.86
N LYS A 29 12.14 -9.85 13.15
CA LYS A 29 11.73 -8.56 13.71
C LYS A 29 10.25 -8.51 14.06
N CYS A 30 9.45 -9.43 13.50
CA CYS A 30 8.00 -9.45 13.72
C CYS A 30 7.69 -9.91 15.15
N VAL A 31 6.80 -9.14 15.81
CA VAL A 31 6.33 -9.45 17.16
C VAL A 31 4.81 -9.55 17.16
N PRO A 32 4.24 -10.71 17.52
CA PRO A 32 2.79 -10.88 17.61
C PRO A 32 2.17 -9.99 18.68
N ALA A 33 0.93 -9.59 18.46
CA ALA A 33 0.08 -9.05 19.52
C ALA A 33 -0.25 -10.13 20.56
N SER A 34 -0.36 -9.74 21.83
CA SER A 34 -0.85 -10.64 22.86
C SER A 34 -2.35 -10.93 22.69
N ASN A 35 -2.79 -12.10 23.16
CA ASN A 35 -4.22 -12.44 23.18
C ASN A 35 -5.06 -11.43 24.02
N GLY A 36 -4.45 -10.76 25.00
CA GLY A 36 -5.10 -9.73 25.80
C GLY A 36 -5.42 -8.50 24.97
N GLN A 37 -4.46 -8.00 24.20
CA GLN A 37 -4.60 -6.85 23.31
C GLN A 37 -5.64 -7.12 22.21
N ILE A 38 -5.58 -8.30 21.59
CA ILE A 38 -6.55 -8.70 20.56
C ILE A 38 -7.97 -8.67 21.14
N ARG A 39 -8.19 -9.29 22.31
CA ARG A 39 -9.52 -9.27 22.97
C ARG A 39 -9.97 -7.85 23.34
N GLN A 40 -9.03 -6.99 23.77
CA GLN A 40 -9.36 -5.59 24.07
C GLN A 40 -9.86 -4.87 22.81
N LEU A 41 -9.20 -5.05 21.66
CA LEU A 41 -9.64 -4.49 20.38
C LEU A 41 -11.00 -5.06 19.93
N GLU A 42 -11.19 -6.39 20.06
CA GLU A 42 -12.47 -7.04 19.74
C GLU A 42 -13.61 -6.49 20.62
N ASN A 43 -13.35 -6.25 21.91
CA ASN A 43 -14.32 -5.66 22.83
C ASN A 43 -14.65 -4.20 22.46
N ILE A 44 -13.64 -3.40 22.07
CA ILE A 44 -13.84 -2.02 21.60
C ILE A 44 -14.74 -2.03 20.36
N CYS A 45 -14.42 -2.84 19.35
CA CYS A 45 -15.24 -2.94 18.13
C CYS A 45 -16.66 -3.42 18.45
N GLY A 46 -16.80 -4.41 19.34
CA GLY A 46 -18.10 -4.96 19.76
C GLY A 46 -19.01 -3.94 20.44
N GLN A 47 -18.49 -2.94 21.16
CA GLN A 47 -19.27 -1.85 21.76
C GLN A 47 -20.00 -1.00 20.71
N TYR A 48 -19.46 -0.94 19.48
CA TYR A 48 -20.05 -0.21 18.35
C TYR A 48 -20.78 -1.14 17.35
N GLY A 49 -20.91 -2.42 17.68
CA GLY A 49 -21.58 -3.40 16.82
C GLY A 49 -20.75 -3.92 15.65
N TYR A 50 -19.44 -3.70 15.66
CA TYR A 50 -18.53 -4.17 14.63
C TYR A 50 -17.70 -5.37 15.10
N SER A 51 -17.22 -6.16 14.14
CA SER A 51 -16.22 -7.22 14.37
C SER A 51 -14.89 -6.82 13.75
N VAL A 52 -13.79 -7.23 14.38
CA VAL A 52 -12.45 -7.08 13.80
C VAL A 52 -12.34 -7.99 12.57
N PRO A 53 -11.95 -7.48 11.39
CA PRO A 53 -11.81 -8.29 10.17
C PRO A 53 -10.82 -9.45 10.34
N ARG A 54 -11.12 -10.59 9.72
CA ARG A 54 -10.30 -11.79 9.87
C ARG A 54 -8.85 -11.60 9.43
N VAL A 55 -8.63 -10.98 8.27
CA VAL A 55 -7.27 -10.71 7.78
C VAL A 55 -6.48 -9.84 8.76
N TYR A 56 -7.15 -8.88 9.42
CA TYR A 56 -6.51 -8.07 10.45
C TYR A 56 -6.21 -8.86 11.72
N LEU A 57 -7.11 -9.74 12.17
CA LEU A 57 -6.84 -10.64 13.29
C LEU A 57 -5.63 -11.55 13.02
N ASP A 58 -5.51 -12.08 11.80
CA ASP A 58 -4.39 -12.91 11.41
C ASP A 58 -3.07 -12.10 11.35
N TYR A 59 -3.12 -10.84 10.88
CA TYR A 59 -2.01 -9.89 10.96
C TYR A 59 -1.59 -9.63 12.41
N LEU A 60 -2.54 -9.32 13.29
CA LEU A 60 -2.25 -9.08 14.71
C LEU A 60 -1.59 -10.28 15.39
N ARG A 61 -2.06 -11.50 15.11
CA ARG A 61 -1.49 -12.74 15.66
C ARG A 61 -0.08 -13.03 15.17
N ALA A 62 0.29 -12.56 13.99
CA ALA A 62 1.61 -12.80 13.42
C ALA A 62 2.60 -11.69 13.74
N MET A 63 2.18 -10.41 13.72
CA MET A 63 3.06 -9.26 13.75
C MET A 63 2.41 -7.97 14.29
N GLY A 64 1.35 -8.08 15.06
CA GLY A 64 0.53 -6.94 15.47
C GLY A 64 1.20 -5.98 16.46
N GLU A 65 2.26 -6.37 17.17
CA GLU A 65 3.04 -5.46 18.01
C GLU A 65 4.20 -4.83 17.26
N ASN A 66 4.83 -5.59 16.35
CA ASN A 66 5.85 -5.09 15.45
C ASN A 66 5.80 -5.90 14.15
N ASP A 67 5.63 -5.25 13.02
CA ASP A 67 5.52 -5.87 11.71
C ASP A 67 6.84 -5.93 10.93
N GLY A 68 7.96 -5.73 11.63
CA GLY A 68 9.29 -5.76 11.04
C GLY A 68 9.58 -4.57 10.11
N GLY A 69 8.82 -3.48 10.25
CA GLY A 69 8.92 -2.29 9.42
C GLY A 69 8.17 -2.40 8.10
N LEU A 70 7.15 -3.27 8.01
CA LEU A 70 6.33 -3.41 6.80
C LEU A 70 5.56 -2.13 6.48
N LEU A 71 4.94 -1.50 7.48
CA LEU A 71 4.12 -0.30 7.34
C LEU A 71 4.88 0.99 7.64
N GLU A 72 5.97 0.94 8.40
CA GLU A 72 6.78 2.11 8.77
C GLU A 72 7.34 2.91 7.58
N ARG A 73 7.39 2.30 6.40
CA ARG A 73 8.00 2.86 5.18
C ARG A 73 7.14 3.88 4.45
N GLU A 74 5.91 4.09 4.89
CA GLU A 74 5.12 5.22 4.44
C GLU A 74 5.56 6.48 5.19
N TRP A 75 5.70 7.58 4.48
CA TRP A 75 5.90 8.90 5.08
C TRP A 75 7.16 9.01 5.97
N ASP A 76 8.32 8.60 5.45
CA ASP A 76 9.61 8.72 6.15
C ASP A 76 9.74 7.90 7.46
N GLY A 77 9.03 6.76 7.57
CA GLY A 77 9.22 5.82 8.68
C GLY A 77 8.49 6.20 9.98
N TYR A 78 7.46 7.02 9.91
CA TYR A 78 6.70 7.49 11.08
C TYR A 78 5.33 6.83 11.28
N MET A 79 5.05 5.73 10.58
CA MET A 79 3.83 4.95 10.84
C MET A 79 4.02 4.05 12.06
N GLU A 80 3.06 4.06 12.94
CA GLU A 80 3.03 3.23 14.15
C GLU A 80 1.88 2.20 14.04
N PRO A 81 2.14 1.00 13.47
CA PRO A 81 1.12 -0.03 13.29
C PRO A 81 0.92 -0.88 14.55
N GLY A 82 1.78 -0.75 15.59
CA GLY A 82 1.75 -1.56 16.79
C GLY A 82 0.40 -1.45 17.53
N ILE A 83 -0.19 -2.60 17.88
CA ILE A 83 -1.50 -2.65 18.54
C ILE A 83 -1.49 -1.93 19.88
N SER A 84 -0.36 -1.89 20.60
CA SER A 84 -0.22 -1.11 21.84
C SER A 84 -0.56 0.35 21.62
N ASN A 85 0.04 0.97 20.58
CA ASN A 85 -0.21 2.36 20.22
C ASN A 85 -1.66 2.57 19.77
N ILE A 86 -2.20 1.66 18.96
CA ILE A 86 -3.60 1.72 18.53
C ILE A 86 -4.57 1.68 19.72
N LEU A 87 -4.34 0.79 20.69
CA LEU A 87 -5.18 0.69 21.89
C LEU A 87 -5.06 1.92 22.80
N GLU A 88 -3.88 2.52 22.91
CA GLU A 88 -3.65 3.76 23.65
C GLU A 88 -4.47 4.90 23.06
N LEU A 89 -4.45 5.08 21.74
CA LEU A 89 -5.25 6.09 21.03
C LEU A 89 -6.76 5.93 21.23
N PHE A 90 -7.26 4.71 21.44
CA PHE A 90 -8.67 4.49 21.82
C PHE A 90 -8.96 4.92 23.27
N CYS A 91 -7.95 5.14 24.10
CA CYS A 91 -8.09 5.62 25.48
C CYS A 91 -7.90 7.13 25.61
N GLU A 92 -7.28 7.78 24.64
CA GLU A 92 -7.05 9.23 24.64
C GLU A 92 -8.36 10.00 24.37
N GLU A 93 -8.63 11.05 25.18
CA GLU A 93 -9.82 11.88 25.02
C GLU A 93 -9.73 12.81 23.80
N ASP A 94 -8.52 13.25 23.46
CA ASP A 94 -8.26 14.21 22.36
C ASP A 94 -8.09 13.53 20.98
N PHE A 95 -8.16 12.20 20.90
CA PHE A 95 -8.02 11.46 19.66
C PHE A 95 -9.35 10.81 19.22
N ASP A 96 -9.78 11.12 18.00
CA ASP A 96 -11.11 10.77 17.46
C ASP A 96 -11.28 9.30 17.04
N ALA A 97 -10.39 8.36 17.47
CA ALA A 97 -10.47 6.95 17.07
C ALA A 97 -11.83 6.31 17.29
N ARG A 98 -12.51 6.68 18.39
CA ARG A 98 -13.86 6.20 18.73
C ARG A 98 -14.93 6.78 17.81
N GLU A 99 -14.82 8.06 17.46
CA GLU A 99 -15.75 8.71 16.52
C GLU A 99 -15.66 8.11 15.13
N TYR A 100 -14.44 7.84 14.66
CA TYR A 100 -14.24 7.14 13.38
C TYR A 100 -14.74 5.71 13.42
N LEU A 101 -14.55 4.99 14.53
CA LEU A 101 -15.11 3.65 14.68
C LEU A 101 -16.65 3.66 14.67
N GLN A 102 -17.31 4.66 15.25
CA GLN A 102 -18.77 4.83 15.14
C GLN A 102 -19.23 4.97 13.68
N GLN A 103 -18.40 5.53 12.82
CA GLN A 103 -18.64 5.67 11.39
C GLN A 103 -18.25 4.41 10.59
N GLY A 104 -17.78 3.35 11.25
CA GLY A 104 -17.34 2.11 10.61
C GLY A 104 -15.91 2.16 10.08
N LEU A 105 -15.05 3.02 10.64
CA LEU A 105 -13.64 3.14 10.31
C LEU A 105 -12.79 2.70 11.51
N LEU A 106 -12.24 1.50 11.45
CA LEU A 106 -11.33 0.95 12.46
C LEU A 106 -9.90 1.42 12.19
N LEU A 107 -9.29 2.13 13.13
CA LEU A 107 -7.90 2.56 13.04
C LEU A 107 -6.97 1.33 12.90
N PHE A 108 -6.15 1.32 11.86
CA PHE A 108 -5.23 0.24 11.50
C PHE A 108 -3.76 0.62 11.69
N SER A 109 -3.40 1.83 11.32
CA SER A 109 -2.09 2.39 11.61
C SER A 109 -2.19 3.90 11.78
N TYR A 110 -1.31 4.43 12.61
CA TYR A 110 -1.27 5.81 13.02
C TYR A 110 -0.02 6.49 12.48
N HIS A 111 -0.16 7.73 12.05
CA HIS A 111 0.97 8.59 11.71
C HIS A 111 0.85 9.90 12.49
N TRP A 112 1.86 10.25 13.24
CA TRP A 112 1.83 11.41 14.14
C TRP A 112 1.61 12.76 13.44
N THR A 113 1.87 12.88 12.13
CA THR A 113 1.57 14.09 11.34
C THR A 113 0.13 14.15 10.81
N GLY A 114 -0.71 13.18 11.13
CA GLY A 114 -2.15 13.21 10.86
C GLY A 114 -2.66 12.40 9.68
N THR A 115 -1.82 11.65 8.97
CA THR A 115 -2.31 10.68 7.98
C THR A 115 -2.44 9.32 8.64
N HIS A 116 -3.66 8.85 8.82
CA HIS A 116 -3.94 7.57 9.46
C HIS A 116 -4.58 6.63 8.46
N CYS A 117 -4.32 5.32 8.63
CA CYS A 117 -4.98 4.29 7.84
C CYS A 117 -6.10 3.63 8.64
N TYR A 118 -7.25 3.49 8.01
CA TYR A 118 -8.43 2.87 8.58
C TYR A 118 -8.87 1.69 7.73
N LEU A 119 -9.46 0.70 8.41
CA LEU A 119 -10.16 -0.41 7.78
C LEU A 119 -11.66 -0.09 7.78
N SER A 120 -12.30 -0.20 6.62
CA SER A 120 -13.76 -0.04 6.53
C SER A 120 -14.44 -1.29 7.11
N VAL A 121 -15.02 -1.16 8.30
CA VAL A 121 -15.71 -2.24 9.02
C VAL A 121 -17.24 -2.09 9.04
N SER A 122 -17.78 -1.10 8.32
CA SER A 122 -19.23 -0.89 8.17
C SER A 122 -19.95 -2.07 7.50
N ARG A 123 -19.22 -2.92 6.79
CA ARG A 123 -19.68 -4.19 6.25
C ARG A 123 -18.87 -5.33 6.86
N PRO A 124 -19.49 -6.49 7.15
CA PRO A 124 -18.79 -7.65 7.70
C PRO A 124 -17.93 -8.33 6.63
N GLU A 125 -16.84 -7.70 6.24
CA GLU A 125 -15.90 -8.22 5.25
C GLU A 125 -14.65 -8.73 5.95
N ASP A 126 -14.19 -9.93 5.61
CA ASP A 126 -12.96 -10.52 6.15
C ASP A 126 -11.70 -9.78 5.68
N ASN A 127 -11.78 -9.10 4.53
CA ASN A 127 -10.67 -8.42 3.86
C ASN A 127 -11.11 -7.00 3.45
N PRO A 128 -11.15 -6.06 4.40
CA PRO A 128 -11.76 -4.74 4.22
C PRO A 128 -10.92 -3.81 3.34
N VAL A 129 -11.58 -2.82 2.76
CA VAL A 129 -10.93 -1.70 2.08
C VAL A 129 -10.09 -0.89 3.09
N VAL A 130 -8.93 -0.40 2.64
CA VAL A 130 -8.05 0.51 3.42
C VAL A 130 -8.26 1.93 2.93
N THR A 131 -8.56 2.86 3.85
CA THR A 131 -8.84 4.26 3.56
C THR A 131 -8.15 5.20 4.56
N ASP A 132 -8.19 6.51 4.29
CA ASP A 132 -7.96 7.53 5.32
C ASP A 132 -9.28 7.89 6.06
N ARG A 133 -9.21 8.89 6.96
CA ARG A 133 -10.37 9.39 7.70
C ARG A 133 -11.46 10.03 6.84
N GLU A 134 -11.12 10.51 5.65
CA GLU A 134 -12.03 11.14 4.69
C GLU A 134 -12.60 10.12 3.69
N ASN A 135 -12.36 8.82 3.93
CA ASN A 135 -12.67 7.71 3.02
C ASN A 135 -11.93 7.78 1.68
N HIS A 136 -10.81 8.48 1.63
CA HIS A 136 -9.95 8.38 0.47
C HIS A 136 -9.30 6.99 0.43
N TYR A 137 -9.31 6.42 -0.73
CA TYR A 137 -8.93 5.05 -0.98
C TYR A 137 -7.41 4.86 -0.99
N PHE A 138 -6.89 3.96 -0.17
CA PHE A 138 -5.50 3.50 -0.22
C PHE A 138 -5.36 2.18 -0.94
N ALA A 139 -6.24 1.22 -0.67
CA ALA A 139 -6.24 -0.07 -1.35
C ALA A 139 -7.61 -0.76 -1.28
N GLY A 140 -7.95 -1.53 -2.31
CA GLY A 140 -9.22 -2.26 -2.43
C GLY A 140 -9.42 -3.37 -1.41
N SER A 141 -8.37 -3.74 -0.70
CA SER A 141 -8.43 -4.66 0.43
C SER A 141 -7.18 -4.57 1.28
N LEU A 142 -7.27 -4.99 2.55
CA LEU A 142 -6.12 -5.09 3.43
C LEU A 142 -5.04 -6.03 2.87
N GLU A 143 -5.45 -7.13 2.23
CA GLU A 143 -4.53 -8.03 1.55
C GLU A 143 -3.70 -7.31 0.48
N LYS A 144 -4.36 -6.58 -0.44
CA LYS A 144 -3.65 -5.82 -1.48
C LYS A 144 -2.72 -4.80 -0.86
N TYR A 145 -3.17 -4.06 0.16
CA TYR A 145 -2.38 -3.08 0.87
C TYR A 145 -1.08 -3.67 1.43
N LEU A 146 -1.17 -4.80 2.16
CA LEU A 146 0.00 -5.47 2.73
C LEU A 146 0.98 -5.95 1.65
N PHE A 147 0.50 -6.46 0.51
CA PHE A 147 1.37 -6.86 -0.60
C PHE A 147 1.97 -5.67 -1.35
N GLN A 148 1.29 -4.53 -1.42
CA GLN A 148 1.86 -3.28 -1.91
C GLN A 148 3.02 -2.80 -1.02
N LYS A 149 2.88 -2.93 0.32
CA LYS A 149 3.96 -2.63 1.26
C LYS A 149 5.13 -3.62 1.16
N ALA A 150 4.85 -4.89 1.00
CA ALA A 150 5.88 -5.89 0.72
C ALA A 150 6.64 -5.58 -0.59
N PHE A 151 5.97 -5.00 -1.57
CA PHE A 151 6.63 -4.56 -2.81
C PHE A 151 7.58 -3.38 -2.56
N ASP A 152 7.25 -2.45 -1.68
CA ASP A 152 8.13 -1.35 -1.29
C ASP A 152 9.43 -1.90 -0.67
N ILE A 153 9.34 -2.90 0.24
CA ILE A 153 10.52 -3.62 0.77
C ILE A 153 11.33 -4.29 -0.37
N TYR A 154 10.66 -4.89 -1.33
CA TYR A 154 11.34 -5.50 -2.48
C TYR A 154 12.06 -4.47 -3.35
N GLN A 155 11.46 -3.30 -3.53
CA GLN A 155 12.01 -2.23 -4.35
C GLN A 155 13.32 -1.66 -3.78
N GLU A 156 13.44 -1.57 -2.46
CA GLU A 156 14.65 -1.08 -1.76
C GLU A 156 15.89 -1.96 -1.93
N LYS A 157 15.75 -3.18 -2.42
CA LYS A 157 16.89 -4.07 -2.67
C LYS A 157 17.73 -3.67 -3.86
N PHE A 158 17.17 -2.91 -4.76
CA PHE A 158 17.86 -2.46 -5.96
C PHE A 158 18.78 -1.30 -5.64
N LYS A 159 19.96 -1.29 -6.25
CA LYS A 159 21.02 -0.27 -6.00
C LYS A 159 20.69 1.09 -6.60
N HIS A 160 19.85 1.11 -7.62
CA HIS A 160 19.57 2.32 -8.39
C HIS A 160 18.08 2.55 -8.47
N GLU A 161 17.68 3.77 -8.15
CA GLU A 161 16.30 4.23 -8.24
C GLU A 161 16.21 5.44 -9.18
N SER A 162 15.09 5.53 -9.87
CA SER A 162 14.63 6.70 -10.62
C SER A 162 13.21 7.00 -10.18
N SER A 163 12.96 8.22 -9.77
CA SER A 163 11.61 8.66 -9.41
C SER A 163 11.23 9.91 -10.20
N VAL A 164 9.98 9.96 -10.64
CA VAL A 164 9.37 11.14 -11.26
C VAL A 164 8.01 11.34 -10.62
N GLY A 165 7.85 12.49 -9.98
CA GLY A 165 6.58 12.96 -9.46
C GLY A 165 6.13 14.19 -10.25
N THR A 166 4.84 14.28 -10.55
CA THR A 166 4.28 15.46 -11.21
C THR A 166 2.93 15.83 -10.60
N SER A 167 2.67 17.14 -10.52
CA SER A 167 1.38 17.64 -10.07
C SER A 167 0.25 17.26 -11.04
N ILE A 168 -0.98 17.26 -10.55
CA ILE A 168 -2.17 16.98 -11.36
C ILE A 168 -2.23 17.82 -12.62
N ASN A 169 -2.00 19.14 -12.51
CA ASN A 169 -2.07 20.05 -13.68
C ASN A 169 -1.02 19.72 -14.75
N SER A 170 0.19 19.37 -14.32
CA SER A 170 1.25 18.94 -15.24
C SER A 170 0.93 17.60 -15.88
N CYS A 171 0.30 16.68 -15.12
CA CYS A 171 -0.17 15.41 -15.65
C CYS A 171 -1.25 15.55 -16.70
N ASP A 172 -2.23 16.42 -16.49
CA ASP A 172 -3.30 16.70 -17.46
C ASP A 172 -2.73 17.29 -18.77
N ALA A 173 -1.67 18.10 -18.69
CA ALA A 173 -0.97 18.58 -19.86
C ALA A 173 -0.28 17.45 -20.64
N ILE A 174 0.33 16.49 -19.93
CA ILE A 174 0.95 15.30 -20.53
C ILE A 174 -0.10 14.40 -21.16
N LEU A 175 -1.22 14.16 -20.47
CA LEU A 175 -2.34 13.38 -21.00
C LEU A 175 -2.84 13.97 -22.33
N LYS A 176 -3.04 15.28 -22.37
CA LYS A 176 -3.45 15.99 -23.61
C LYS A 176 -2.40 15.88 -24.72
N LYS A 177 -1.10 16.01 -24.36
CA LYS A 177 0.02 15.88 -25.32
C LYS A 177 0.01 14.52 -26.01
N TYR A 178 -0.34 13.44 -25.29
CA TYR A 178 -0.37 12.08 -25.82
C TYR A 178 -1.79 11.59 -26.18
N LEU A 179 -2.74 12.52 -26.37
CA LEU A 179 -4.12 12.27 -26.85
C LEU A 179 -4.96 11.39 -25.90
N PHE A 180 -4.68 11.40 -24.61
CA PHE A 180 -5.58 10.79 -23.62
C PHE A 180 -6.73 11.76 -23.31
N SER A 181 -7.95 11.27 -23.34
CA SER A 181 -9.16 12.07 -23.08
C SER A 181 -9.50 12.23 -21.60
N CYS A 182 -8.77 11.53 -20.71
CA CYS A 182 -9.02 11.58 -19.27
C CYS A 182 -8.19 12.67 -18.57
N SER A 183 -8.66 13.08 -17.41
CA SER A 183 -7.91 13.86 -16.42
C SER A 183 -7.60 12.98 -15.22
N ILE A 184 -6.49 13.20 -14.54
CA ILE A 184 -6.16 12.43 -13.31
C ILE A 184 -7.22 12.66 -12.23
N CYS A 185 -7.79 13.85 -12.13
CA CYS A 185 -8.84 14.14 -11.16
C CYS A 185 -10.23 13.65 -11.58
N GLY A 186 -10.54 13.64 -12.88
CA GLY A 186 -11.89 13.38 -13.39
C GLY A 186 -12.04 12.12 -14.23
N GLY A 187 -10.94 11.45 -14.56
CA GLY A 187 -10.96 10.22 -15.36
C GLY A 187 -11.42 9.01 -14.55
N THR A 188 -12.02 8.04 -15.23
CA THR A 188 -12.34 6.73 -14.63
C THR A 188 -11.06 5.96 -14.25
N ALA A 189 -11.17 5.00 -13.34
CA ALA A 189 -10.05 4.11 -12.99
C ALA A 189 -9.46 3.42 -14.23
N GLU A 190 -10.33 2.97 -15.16
CA GLU A 190 -9.91 2.32 -16.40
C GLU A 190 -9.09 3.24 -17.31
N GLU A 191 -9.51 4.50 -17.49
CA GLU A 191 -8.78 5.50 -18.27
C GLU A 191 -7.41 5.82 -17.65
N LYS A 192 -7.35 5.98 -16.33
CA LYS A 192 -6.09 6.19 -15.60
C LYS A 192 -5.14 5.02 -15.79
N MET A 193 -5.62 3.80 -15.64
CA MET A 193 -4.83 2.59 -15.82
C MET A 193 -4.39 2.37 -17.29
N ALA A 194 -5.20 2.78 -18.27
CA ALA A 194 -4.80 2.79 -19.66
C ALA A 194 -3.59 3.71 -19.90
N PHE A 195 -3.58 4.89 -19.27
CA PHE A 195 -2.44 5.80 -19.32
C PHE A 195 -1.20 5.21 -18.65
N VAL A 196 -1.33 4.58 -17.48
CA VAL A 196 -0.21 3.90 -16.81
C VAL A 196 0.38 2.80 -17.69
N ARG A 197 -0.45 1.94 -18.28
CA ARG A 197 0.00 0.89 -19.20
C ARG A 197 0.71 1.47 -20.41
N TRP A 198 0.25 2.60 -20.94
CA TRP A 198 0.94 3.30 -22.02
C TRP A 198 2.34 3.80 -21.58
N ILE A 199 2.47 4.37 -20.35
CA ILE A 199 3.79 4.75 -19.80
C ILE A 199 4.71 3.52 -19.74
N VAL A 200 4.25 2.43 -19.11
CA VAL A 200 5.03 1.18 -18.96
C VAL A 200 5.52 0.67 -20.29
N LYS A 201 4.66 0.64 -21.31
CA LYS A 201 5.00 0.27 -22.68
C LYS A 201 6.01 1.22 -23.30
N SER A 202 5.84 2.53 -23.14
CA SER A 202 6.77 3.55 -23.65
C SER A 202 8.16 3.43 -23.03
N LEU A 203 8.23 3.03 -21.75
CA LEU A 203 9.49 2.70 -21.09
C LEU A 203 10.13 1.42 -21.65
N GLY A 204 9.38 0.58 -22.35
CA GLY A 204 9.83 -0.70 -22.88
C GLY A 204 10.06 -1.74 -21.79
N LEU A 205 9.25 -1.66 -20.74
CA LEU A 205 9.22 -2.60 -19.62
C LEU A 205 8.18 -3.71 -19.88
N ASN A 206 8.21 -4.74 -19.03
CA ASN A 206 7.19 -5.77 -19.06
C ASN A 206 5.85 -5.18 -18.58
N GLU A 207 4.80 -5.36 -19.38
CA GLU A 207 3.45 -4.85 -19.05
C GLU A 207 2.69 -5.76 -18.07
N LYS A 208 3.31 -6.85 -17.57
CA LYS A 208 2.63 -7.76 -16.67
C LYS A 208 2.36 -7.09 -15.32
N GLU A 209 1.12 -6.68 -15.15
CA GLU A 209 0.59 -6.15 -13.92
C GLU A 209 0.55 -7.22 -12.82
N THR A 210 0.83 -6.85 -11.58
CA THR A 210 0.71 -7.75 -10.44
C THR A 210 -0.74 -7.86 -9.98
N TRP A 211 -1.10 -8.96 -9.33
CA TRP A 211 -2.46 -9.20 -8.83
C TRP A 211 -2.88 -8.24 -7.69
N PHE A 212 -1.91 -7.63 -7.00
CA PHE A 212 -2.17 -6.66 -5.94
C PHE A 212 -2.20 -5.19 -6.44
N SER A 213 -2.06 -4.96 -7.73
CA SER A 213 -2.39 -3.67 -8.34
C SER A 213 -3.89 -3.38 -8.19
N ASP A 214 -4.24 -2.10 -8.18
CA ASP A 214 -5.61 -1.63 -8.07
C ASP A 214 -5.86 -0.38 -8.93
N ASP A 215 -6.96 0.32 -8.70
CA ASP A 215 -7.42 1.44 -9.54
C ASP A 215 -6.50 2.67 -9.48
N VAL A 216 -5.61 2.74 -8.48
CA VAL A 216 -4.72 3.89 -8.26
C VAL A 216 -3.25 3.51 -8.16
N HIS A 217 -2.94 2.21 -8.02
CA HIS A 217 -1.58 1.70 -7.90
C HIS A 217 -1.31 0.61 -8.91
N TYR A 218 -0.28 0.79 -9.71
CA TYR A 218 0.23 -0.20 -10.65
C TYR A 218 1.61 -0.68 -10.20
N PHE A 219 1.78 -1.98 -10.14
CA PHE A 219 3.04 -2.63 -9.79
C PHE A 219 3.45 -3.64 -10.85
N SER A 220 4.73 -3.64 -11.20
CA SER A 220 5.33 -4.61 -12.12
C SER A 220 6.77 -4.92 -11.72
N TYR A 221 7.19 -6.15 -11.92
CA TYR A 221 8.56 -6.60 -11.64
C TYR A 221 8.93 -7.81 -12.49
N ASN A 222 10.24 -8.06 -12.65
CA ASN A 222 10.73 -9.26 -13.37
C ASN A 222 12.06 -9.79 -12.81
N GLY A 223 12.44 -9.46 -11.61
CA GLY A 223 13.72 -9.86 -10.99
C GLY A 223 14.91 -8.97 -11.36
N SER A 224 14.84 -8.20 -12.45
CA SER A 224 15.86 -7.22 -12.86
C SER A 224 15.46 -5.79 -12.53
N TYR A 225 14.20 -5.57 -12.29
CA TYR A 225 13.64 -4.27 -11.89
C TYR A 225 12.36 -4.42 -11.07
N ALA A 226 12.02 -3.34 -10.38
CA ALA A 226 10.73 -3.09 -9.76
C ALA A 226 10.19 -1.74 -10.26
N LEU A 227 8.89 -1.68 -10.57
CA LEU A 227 8.19 -0.48 -11.02
C LEU A 227 6.92 -0.30 -10.20
N LYS A 228 6.77 0.87 -9.60
CA LYS A 228 5.55 1.34 -8.92
C LYS A 228 5.07 2.59 -9.62
N VAL A 229 3.78 2.66 -9.92
CA VAL A 229 3.12 3.87 -10.41
C VAL A 229 1.90 4.15 -9.54
N ASN A 230 1.84 5.33 -8.95
CA ASN A 230 0.72 5.81 -8.17
C ASN A 230 0.06 6.98 -8.93
N ILE A 231 -1.26 6.95 -9.07
CA ILE A 231 -2.07 7.95 -9.80
C ILE A 231 -3.23 8.49 -8.96
N TYR A 232 -3.05 8.58 -7.65
CA TYR A 232 -4.13 9.04 -6.77
C TYR A 232 -4.37 10.55 -6.86
N HIS A 233 -3.59 11.38 -6.19
CA HIS A 233 -3.65 12.85 -6.24
C HIS A 233 -2.58 13.47 -7.15
N SER A 234 -1.65 12.67 -7.58
CA SER A 234 -0.53 13.04 -8.44
C SER A 234 -0.09 11.79 -9.20
N LEU A 235 0.74 11.95 -10.20
CA LEU A 235 1.44 10.83 -10.80
C LEU A 235 2.80 10.71 -10.13
N LEU A 236 3.06 9.56 -9.52
CA LEU A 236 4.38 9.19 -9.01
C LEU A 236 4.81 7.89 -9.69
N ILE A 237 5.97 7.90 -10.32
CA ILE A 237 6.61 6.72 -10.90
C ILE A 237 7.91 6.48 -10.16
N VAL A 238 8.07 5.28 -9.60
CA VAL A 238 9.30 4.83 -8.96
C VAL A 238 9.78 3.58 -9.69
N PHE A 239 10.98 3.64 -10.23
CA PHE A 239 11.64 2.56 -10.94
C PHE A 239 12.96 2.22 -10.26
N SER A 240 13.16 0.98 -9.92
CA SER A 240 14.36 0.50 -9.23
C SER A 240 14.98 -0.69 -9.97
N CYS A 241 16.31 -0.72 -10.09
CA CYS A 241 17.06 -1.82 -10.73
C CYS A 241 18.51 -1.85 -10.27
N ASP A 242 19.21 -2.98 -10.52
CA ASP A 242 20.65 -3.10 -10.25
C ASP A 242 21.52 -2.66 -11.44
N ASN A 243 20.95 -2.53 -12.63
CA ASN A 243 21.68 -2.22 -13.85
C ASN A 243 21.66 -0.70 -14.14
N ILE A 244 22.81 -0.04 -13.96
CA ILE A 244 22.96 1.41 -14.19
C ILE A 244 22.67 1.83 -15.64
N MET A 245 22.92 0.97 -16.63
CA MET A 245 22.61 1.28 -18.03
C MET A 245 21.10 1.22 -18.28
N LEU A 246 20.40 0.28 -17.64
CA LEU A 246 18.94 0.23 -17.68
C LEU A 246 18.37 1.47 -17.00
N LYS A 247 18.88 1.85 -15.82
CA LYS A 247 18.47 3.10 -15.13
C LYS A 247 18.60 4.32 -16.05
N LYS A 248 19.78 4.55 -16.65
CA LYS A 248 20.02 5.69 -17.55
C LYS A 248 19.06 5.70 -18.75
N LYS A 249 18.75 4.53 -19.30
CA LYS A 249 17.78 4.39 -20.39
C LYS A 249 16.37 4.78 -19.95
N ILE A 250 15.97 4.38 -18.75
CA ILE A 250 14.65 4.72 -18.18
C ILE A 250 14.59 6.21 -17.85
N ASP A 251 15.63 6.79 -17.21
CA ASP A 251 15.71 8.23 -16.92
C ASP A 251 15.53 9.07 -18.19
N SER A 252 16.23 8.70 -19.28
CA SER A 252 16.10 9.40 -20.56
C SER A 252 14.69 9.32 -21.14
N LYS A 253 14.04 8.18 -21.02
CA LYS A 253 12.66 8.00 -21.50
C LYS A 253 11.66 8.77 -20.62
N LEU A 254 11.80 8.72 -19.29
CA LEU A 254 10.98 9.50 -18.37
C LEU A 254 11.12 10.99 -18.65
N SER A 255 12.35 11.48 -18.79
CA SER A 255 12.59 12.88 -19.16
C SER A 255 11.90 13.27 -20.48
N HIS A 256 11.89 12.39 -21.47
CA HIS A 256 11.21 12.63 -22.75
C HIS A 256 9.68 12.62 -22.64
N ILE A 257 9.13 11.73 -21.80
CA ILE A 257 7.67 11.67 -21.56
C ILE A 257 7.20 12.92 -20.84
N PHE A 258 7.98 13.41 -19.87
CA PHE A 258 7.60 14.48 -18.94
C PHE A 258 8.16 15.87 -19.30
N SER A 259 8.91 16.00 -20.40
CA SER A 259 9.29 17.29 -21.01
C SER A 259 8.22 17.77 -22.00
#